data_5d7409ce230ea0147f6c187ada1269c3
#
_entry.id   5d7409ce230ea0147f6c187ada1269c3
#
_cell.length_a   1.000
_cell.length_b   1.000
_cell.length_c   1.000
_cell.angle_alpha   90.00
_cell.angle_beta   90.00
_cell.angle_gamma   90.00
#
_symmetry.space_group_name_H-M   'P 1'
#
loop_
_entity.id
_entity.type
_entity.pdbx_description
1 polymer ?
#
loop_
_entity_poly.entity_id
_entity_poly.type
_entity_poly.pdbx_seq_one_letter_code
_entity_poly.pdbx_strand_id
1 'polypeptide(L)'
;RVTARVGLGRGDVLDIERTVKLGGPIHSKGVLILGGFLRGRFARGDPLSLSASLVFEQSYGGIEGDSASLAELLALLSAIAELPLRQDLAVTGSLNQHGTVQPIGGVNEKVEGFFDVCAARGLTGQQGVVIPAANVKHLMLAPRVLDAVRGGHFAVYSVAHADDAVRLFFDREAGEA
;
A
#
# COMPACT_ATOMS: atom_id res chain seq x y z
N ARG A 1 -7.99 -6.87 -0.22
CA ARG A 1 -7.25 -6.78 1.05
C ARG A 1 -5.92 -7.52 0.91
N VAL A 2 -4.82 -6.88 1.32
CA VAL A 2 -3.49 -7.49 1.38
C VAL A 2 -3.20 -7.87 2.82
N THR A 3 -2.64 -9.06 3.05
CA THR A 3 -2.15 -9.49 4.36
C THR A 3 -0.70 -9.96 4.24
N ALA A 4 0.03 -9.82 5.34
CA ALA A 4 1.40 -10.29 5.49
C ALA A 4 1.55 -11.14 6.74
N ARG A 5 2.43 -12.14 6.66
CA ARG A 5 2.88 -12.92 7.81
C ARG A 5 4.40 -12.95 7.80
N VAL A 6 4.98 -12.88 8.97
CA VAL A 6 6.44 -12.93 9.14
C VAL A 6 6.84 -14.01 10.13
N GLY A 7 8.04 -14.54 9.97
CA GLY A 7 8.64 -15.52 10.84
C GLY A 7 10.16 -15.51 10.69
N LEU A 8 10.87 -16.31 11.47
CA LEU A 8 12.32 -16.49 11.31
C LEU A 8 12.63 -17.08 9.95
N GLY A 9 13.68 -16.58 9.28
CA GLY A 9 14.03 -17.03 7.94
C GLY A 9 15.31 -16.42 7.40
N ARG A 10 15.49 -16.50 6.08
CA ARG A 10 16.73 -16.11 5.39
C ARG A 10 16.65 -14.75 4.66
N GLY A 11 15.66 -13.92 4.97
CA GLY A 11 15.48 -12.62 4.34
C GLY A 11 14.65 -12.66 3.05
N ASP A 12 13.80 -13.67 2.88
CA ASP A 12 13.00 -13.85 1.68
C ASP A 12 11.57 -13.37 1.88
N VAL A 13 11.02 -12.70 0.87
CA VAL A 13 9.58 -12.38 0.77
C VAL A 13 8.96 -13.34 -0.23
N LEU A 14 8.08 -14.24 0.26
CA LEU A 14 7.30 -15.12 -0.56
C LEU A 14 6.03 -14.40 -1.02
N ASP A 15 5.95 -14.17 -2.30
CA ASP A 15 4.74 -13.70 -2.98
C ASP A 15 3.88 -14.92 -3.35
N ILE A 16 2.75 -15.08 -2.66
CA ILE A 16 1.85 -16.23 -2.87
C ILE A 16 1.24 -16.17 -4.26
N GLU A 17 0.83 -14.98 -4.73
CA GLU A 17 0.23 -14.81 -6.05
C GLU A 17 1.17 -15.26 -7.19
N ARG A 18 2.45 -14.92 -7.07
CA ARG A 18 3.48 -15.38 -7.99
C ARG A 18 3.64 -16.90 -7.94
N THR A 19 3.67 -17.48 -6.74
CA THR A 19 3.90 -18.90 -6.53
C THR A 19 2.78 -19.75 -7.14
N VAL A 20 1.54 -19.29 -7.06
CA VAL A 20 0.37 -19.97 -7.65
C VAL A 20 0.06 -19.48 -9.08
N LYS A 21 0.94 -18.68 -9.70
CA LYS A 21 0.82 -18.15 -11.07
C LYS A 21 -0.40 -17.25 -11.29
N LEU A 22 -0.87 -16.57 -10.25
CA LEU A 22 -1.89 -15.53 -10.32
C LEU A 22 -1.27 -14.13 -10.38
N GLY A 23 0.00 -13.96 -10.01
CA GLY A 23 0.74 -12.69 -10.13
C GLY A 23 1.40 -12.56 -11.51
N GLY A 24 1.08 -11.49 -12.21
CA GLY A 24 1.73 -11.13 -13.47
C GLY A 24 3.17 -10.63 -13.28
N PRO A 25 3.93 -10.46 -14.38
CA PRO A 25 5.35 -10.11 -14.32
C PRO A 25 5.62 -8.73 -13.70
N ILE A 26 4.73 -7.75 -13.91
CA ILE A 26 4.89 -6.41 -13.33
C ILE A 26 4.60 -6.42 -11.83
N HIS A 27 3.59 -7.16 -11.38
CA HIS A 27 3.33 -7.39 -9.97
C HIS A 27 4.54 -8.06 -9.28
N SER A 28 5.05 -9.15 -9.85
CA SER A 28 6.22 -9.86 -9.33
C SER A 28 7.46 -8.97 -9.25
N LYS A 29 7.67 -8.08 -10.23
CA LYS A 29 8.73 -7.07 -10.19
C LYS A 29 8.54 -6.12 -9.00
N GLY A 30 7.31 -5.67 -8.72
CA GLY A 30 6.97 -4.82 -7.57
C GLY A 30 7.40 -5.45 -6.24
N VAL A 31 7.08 -6.73 -6.03
CA VAL A 31 7.47 -7.47 -4.82
C VAL A 31 8.99 -7.62 -4.68
N LEU A 32 9.71 -7.83 -5.80
CA LEU A 32 11.18 -7.88 -5.78
C LEU A 32 11.81 -6.52 -5.42
N ILE A 33 11.27 -5.43 -5.94
CA ILE A 33 11.67 -4.06 -5.60
C ILE A 33 11.46 -3.80 -4.11
N LEU A 34 10.32 -4.22 -3.57
CA LEU A 34 10.00 -4.12 -2.16
C LEU A 34 11.03 -4.83 -1.28
N GLY A 35 11.43 -6.05 -1.64
CA GLY A 35 12.51 -6.77 -0.98
C GLY A 35 13.85 -6.02 -1.02
N GLY A 36 14.15 -5.33 -2.13
CA GLY A 36 15.30 -4.45 -2.27
C GLY A 36 15.26 -3.25 -1.30
N PHE A 37 14.12 -2.58 -1.22
CA PHE A 37 13.90 -1.47 -0.29
C PHE A 37 14.08 -1.91 1.18
N LEU A 38 13.44 -3.01 1.59
CA LEU A 38 13.54 -3.53 2.95
C LEU A 38 14.98 -3.85 3.34
N ARG A 39 15.74 -4.53 2.47
CA ARG A 39 17.15 -4.82 2.72
C ARG A 39 17.99 -3.57 2.80
N GLY A 40 17.82 -2.64 1.88
CA GLY A 40 18.58 -1.39 1.85
C GLY A 40 18.32 -0.48 3.05
N ARG A 41 17.12 -0.53 3.63
CA ARG A 41 16.77 0.30 4.78
C ARG A 41 17.05 -0.36 6.12
N PHE A 42 16.77 -1.65 6.28
CA PHE A 42 16.75 -2.32 7.59
C PHE A 42 17.86 -3.38 7.78
N ALA A 43 18.61 -3.74 6.75
CA ALA A 43 19.65 -4.76 6.81
C ALA A 43 21.05 -4.20 6.48
N ARG A 44 21.40 -3.01 6.98
CA ARG A 44 22.69 -2.37 6.70
C ARG A 44 23.87 -2.96 7.48
N GLY A 45 23.64 -3.49 8.67
CA GLY A 45 24.66 -4.07 9.55
C GLY A 45 24.53 -5.58 9.70
N ASP A 46 23.32 -6.06 9.82
CA ASP A 46 23.01 -7.47 10.02
C ASP A 46 22.08 -8.01 8.94
N PRO A 47 22.18 -9.30 8.57
CA PRO A 47 21.26 -9.90 7.62
C PRO A 47 19.82 -9.85 8.14
N LEU A 48 18.87 -9.57 7.25
CA LEU A 48 17.46 -9.64 7.57
C LEU A 48 17.05 -11.10 7.84
N SER A 49 17.08 -11.52 9.10
CA SER A 49 16.82 -12.91 9.52
C SER A 49 15.33 -13.21 9.65
N LEU A 50 14.53 -12.74 8.70
CA LEU A 50 13.09 -13.00 8.63
C LEU A 50 12.70 -13.57 7.27
N SER A 51 11.63 -14.35 7.24
CA SER A 51 10.89 -14.70 6.03
C SER A 51 9.48 -14.16 6.15
N ALA A 52 8.95 -13.64 5.06
CA ALA A 52 7.61 -13.09 5.01
C ALA A 52 6.80 -13.72 3.89
N SER A 53 5.48 -13.73 4.04
CA SER A 53 4.56 -14.07 2.95
C SER A 53 3.54 -12.95 2.78
N LEU A 54 3.19 -12.69 1.52
CA LEU A 54 2.17 -11.73 1.09
C LEU A 54 1.08 -12.45 0.33
N VAL A 55 -0.16 -12.05 0.54
CA VAL A 55 -1.32 -12.56 -0.20
C VAL A 55 -2.40 -11.50 -0.36
N PHE A 56 -3.06 -11.53 -1.52
CA PHE A 56 -4.31 -10.80 -1.77
C PHE A 56 -5.48 -11.69 -1.37
N GLU A 57 -6.06 -11.40 -0.22
CA GLU A 57 -7.12 -12.22 0.36
C GLU A 57 -8.36 -12.28 -0.54
N GLN A 58 -8.89 -13.47 -0.73
CA GLN A 58 -10.09 -13.74 -1.52
C GLN A 58 -10.03 -13.18 -2.96
N SER A 59 -8.83 -13.13 -3.53
CA SER A 59 -8.61 -12.81 -4.93
C SER A 59 -8.29 -14.10 -5.70
N TYR A 60 -9.12 -14.43 -6.68
CA TYR A 60 -8.99 -15.66 -7.48
C TYR A 60 -8.77 -15.36 -8.96
N GLY A 61 -8.75 -14.09 -9.32
CA GLY A 61 -8.34 -13.58 -10.63
C GLY A 61 -6.86 -13.21 -10.66
N GLY A 62 -6.31 -13.02 -11.86
CA GLY A 62 -4.93 -12.56 -12.03
C GLY A 62 -4.73 -11.15 -11.46
N ILE A 63 -3.58 -10.93 -10.82
CA ILE A 63 -3.14 -9.63 -10.33
C ILE A 63 -2.01 -9.15 -11.21
N GLU A 64 -2.13 -7.94 -11.73
CA GLU A 64 -1.14 -7.32 -12.61
C GLU A 64 -0.87 -5.89 -12.17
N GLY A 65 0.35 -5.39 -12.49
CA GLY A 65 0.79 -4.07 -12.09
C GLY A 65 1.44 -4.04 -10.70
N ASP A 66 2.17 -2.99 -10.44
CA ASP A 66 2.93 -2.76 -9.21
C ASP A 66 2.28 -1.71 -8.29
N SER A 67 1.09 -1.26 -8.61
CA SER A 67 0.37 -0.19 -7.89
C SER A 67 -0.08 -0.58 -6.47
N ALA A 68 0.08 -1.85 -6.08
CA ALA A 68 -0.17 -2.34 -4.73
C ALA A 68 1.08 -2.36 -3.84
N SER A 69 2.27 -2.07 -4.37
CA SER A 69 3.54 -2.21 -3.64
C SER A 69 3.57 -1.42 -2.33
N LEU A 70 2.94 -0.25 -2.29
CA LEU A 70 2.84 0.53 -1.05
C LEU A 70 1.94 -0.16 -0.01
N ALA A 71 0.84 -0.79 -0.42
CA ALA A 71 -0.02 -1.56 0.48
C ALA A 71 0.69 -2.82 1.01
N GLU A 72 1.45 -3.48 0.16
CA GLU A 72 2.26 -4.65 0.50
C GLU A 72 3.35 -4.30 1.51
N LEU A 73 4.04 -3.16 1.31
CA LEU A 73 5.01 -2.63 2.27
C LEU A 73 4.38 -2.39 3.64
N LEU A 74 3.26 -1.67 3.68
CA LEU A 74 2.58 -1.35 4.94
C LEU A 74 2.13 -2.62 5.67
N ALA A 75 1.61 -3.61 4.95
CA ALA A 75 1.23 -4.90 5.53
C ALA A 75 2.45 -5.65 6.11
N LEU A 76 3.59 -5.64 5.42
CA LEU A 76 4.84 -6.23 5.91
C LEU A 76 5.35 -5.50 7.16
N LEU A 77 5.41 -4.17 7.14
CA LEU A 77 5.86 -3.38 8.28
C LEU A 77 4.94 -3.60 9.50
N SER A 78 3.63 -3.68 9.28
CA SER A 78 2.67 -4.02 10.33
C SER A 78 2.94 -5.38 10.95
N ALA A 79 3.21 -6.40 10.13
CA ALA A 79 3.52 -7.75 10.60
C ALA A 79 4.88 -7.83 11.32
N ILE A 80 5.90 -7.10 10.84
CA ILE A 80 7.24 -7.06 11.46
C ILE A 80 7.20 -6.33 12.81
N ALA A 81 6.51 -5.19 12.87
CA ALA A 81 6.44 -4.36 14.07
C ALA A 81 5.36 -4.80 15.07
N GLU A 82 4.50 -5.75 14.68
CA GLU A 82 3.31 -6.16 15.45
C GLU A 82 2.38 -4.98 15.80
N LEU A 83 2.29 -4.00 14.87
CA LEU A 83 1.47 -2.80 15.04
C LEU A 83 0.28 -2.83 14.08
N PRO A 84 -0.92 -2.48 14.54
CA PRO A 84 -2.09 -2.41 13.67
C PRO A 84 -1.99 -1.22 12.71
N LEU A 85 -2.53 -1.41 11.49
CA LEU A 85 -2.76 -0.35 10.51
C LEU A 85 -4.16 0.23 10.66
N ARG A 86 -4.33 1.51 10.35
CA ARG A 86 -5.64 2.12 10.13
C ARG A 86 -6.39 1.36 9.05
N GLN A 87 -7.63 0.94 9.34
CA GLN A 87 -8.49 0.16 8.44
C GLN A 87 -9.55 1.00 7.72
N ASP A 88 -9.64 2.27 8.05
CA ASP A 88 -10.51 3.26 7.43
C ASP A 88 -9.87 3.90 6.18
N LEU A 89 -8.60 3.65 5.93
CA LEU A 89 -7.86 4.14 4.77
C LEU A 89 -7.60 3.02 3.74
N ALA A 90 -7.81 3.35 2.47
CA ALA A 90 -7.25 2.58 1.35
C ALA A 90 -5.97 3.24 0.84
N VAL A 91 -5.11 2.49 0.16
CA VAL A 91 -3.87 3.00 -0.41
C VAL A 91 -3.59 2.41 -1.78
N THR A 92 -3.03 3.22 -2.66
CA THR A 92 -2.44 2.77 -3.93
C THR A 92 -1.16 3.55 -4.19
N GLY A 93 -0.15 2.87 -4.72
CA GLY A 93 1.14 3.47 -5.05
C GLY A 93 2.16 2.40 -5.45
N SER A 94 2.95 2.69 -6.47
CA SER A 94 4.13 1.90 -6.81
C SER A 94 5.34 2.43 -6.03
N LEU A 95 6.24 1.56 -5.61
CA LEU A 95 7.46 1.93 -4.89
C LEU A 95 8.70 1.66 -5.75
N ASN A 96 9.71 2.54 -5.62
CA ASN A 96 11.05 2.22 -6.05
C ASN A 96 11.91 1.69 -4.88
N GLN A 97 13.13 1.25 -5.16
CA GLN A 97 14.05 0.71 -4.14
C GLN A 97 14.52 1.73 -3.08
N HIS A 98 14.24 3.01 -3.29
CA HIS A 98 14.58 4.10 -2.36
C HIS A 98 13.38 4.55 -1.51
N GLY A 99 12.21 3.92 -1.66
CA GLY A 99 11.00 4.27 -0.93
C GLY A 99 10.20 5.43 -1.54
N THR A 100 10.57 5.93 -2.72
CA THR A 100 9.79 6.95 -3.41
C THR A 100 8.49 6.33 -3.94
N VAL A 101 7.37 7.00 -3.68
CA VAL A 101 6.05 6.59 -4.18
C VAL A 101 5.85 7.13 -5.58
N GLN A 102 5.73 6.22 -6.53
CA GLN A 102 5.61 6.50 -7.95
C GLN A 102 4.14 6.57 -8.40
N PRO A 103 3.84 7.32 -9.47
CA PRO A 103 2.48 7.44 -10.00
C PRO A 103 1.95 6.12 -10.52
N ILE A 104 0.62 5.99 -10.47
CA ILE A 104 -0.11 4.80 -10.92
C ILE A 104 -1.20 5.17 -11.92
N GLY A 105 -1.67 4.19 -12.68
CA GLY A 105 -2.83 4.32 -13.55
C GLY A 105 -4.15 4.15 -12.81
N GLY A 106 -5.23 4.76 -13.36
CA GLY A 106 -6.58 4.58 -12.84
C GLY A 106 -6.81 5.19 -11.45
N VAL A 107 -6.15 6.32 -11.13
CA VAL A 107 -6.25 6.93 -9.79
C VAL A 107 -7.68 7.38 -9.48
N ASN A 108 -8.40 7.93 -10.48
CA ASN A 108 -9.76 8.41 -10.27
C ASN A 108 -10.71 7.24 -9.97
N GLU A 109 -10.66 6.19 -10.77
CA GLU A 109 -11.47 4.99 -10.62
C GLU A 109 -11.21 4.29 -9.27
N LYS A 110 -9.96 4.27 -8.81
CA LYS A 110 -9.58 3.69 -7.52
C LYS A 110 -10.14 4.50 -6.34
N VAL A 111 -10.03 5.84 -6.41
CA VAL A 111 -10.58 6.73 -5.37
C VAL A 111 -12.10 6.64 -5.34
N GLU A 112 -12.75 6.73 -6.50
CA GLU A 112 -14.21 6.68 -6.61
C GLU A 112 -14.77 5.32 -6.20
N GLY A 113 -14.13 4.23 -6.62
CA GLY A 113 -14.56 2.88 -6.26
C GLY A 113 -14.50 2.63 -4.75
N PHE A 114 -13.45 3.08 -4.07
CA PHE A 114 -13.37 2.97 -2.61
C PHE A 114 -14.39 3.88 -1.92
N PHE A 115 -14.55 5.11 -2.41
CA PHE A 115 -15.58 6.02 -1.91
C PHE A 115 -16.98 5.40 -2.01
N ASP A 116 -17.35 4.82 -3.15
CA ASP A 116 -18.65 4.22 -3.37
C ASP A 116 -18.94 3.06 -2.38
N VAL A 117 -17.91 2.25 -2.10
CA VAL A 117 -18.01 1.19 -1.07
C VAL A 117 -18.22 1.79 0.33
N CYS A 118 -17.49 2.84 0.68
CA CYS A 118 -17.63 3.52 1.96
C CYS A 118 -18.98 4.20 2.10
N ALA A 119 -19.44 4.90 1.05
CA ALA A 119 -20.74 5.57 1.04
C ALA A 119 -21.91 4.60 1.21
N ALA A 120 -21.84 3.42 0.55
CA ALA A 120 -22.85 2.37 0.70
C ALA A 120 -22.93 1.80 2.13
N ARG A 121 -21.84 1.89 2.90
CA ARG A 121 -21.76 1.43 4.31
C ARG A 121 -22.00 2.54 5.33
N GLY A 122 -22.11 3.78 4.89
CA GLY A 122 -22.21 4.97 5.71
C GLY A 122 -20.83 5.59 5.98
N LEU A 123 -20.67 6.83 5.53
CA LEU A 123 -19.46 7.61 5.79
C LEU A 123 -19.40 8.05 7.26
N THR A 124 -18.25 7.89 7.88
CA THR A 124 -18.01 8.28 9.28
C THR A 124 -17.13 9.54 9.41
N GLY A 125 -16.62 10.05 8.28
CA GLY A 125 -15.66 11.15 8.24
C GLY A 125 -14.20 10.71 8.46
N GLN A 126 -13.96 9.43 8.71
CA GLN A 126 -12.61 8.90 8.93
C GLN A 126 -12.04 8.23 7.66
N GLN A 127 -12.91 7.83 6.74
CA GLN A 127 -12.50 7.11 5.53
C GLN A 127 -11.76 8.01 4.55
N GLY A 128 -10.79 7.41 3.87
CA GLY A 128 -10.03 8.11 2.84
C GLY A 128 -9.18 7.19 1.98
N VAL A 129 -8.58 7.78 0.96
CA VAL A 129 -7.65 7.10 0.05
C VAL A 129 -6.30 7.81 0.06
N VAL A 130 -5.23 7.04 0.19
CA VAL A 130 -3.86 7.52 0.07
C VAL A 130 -3.37 7.22 -1.35
N ILE A 131 -2.91 8.25 -2.05
CA ILE A 131 -2.46 8.21 -3.45
C ILE A 131 -1.05 8.77 -3.58
N PRO A 132 -0.32 8.46 -4.68
CA PRO A 132 0.96 9.11 -4.96
C PRO A 132 0.79 10.62 -5.17
N ALA A 133 1.67 11.43 -4.60
CA ALA A 133 1.68 12.89 -4.79
C ALA A 133 1.75 13.29 -6.28
N ALA A 134 2.48 12.52 -7.08
CA ALA A 134 2.57 12.73 -8.53
C ALA A 134 1.23 12.56 -9.28
N ASN A 135 0.24 11.87 -8.69
CA ASN A 135 -1.09 11.70 -9.27
C ASN A 135 -2.06 12.85 -8.94
N VAL A 136 -1.76 13.73 -7.99
CA VAL A 136 -2.66 14.81 -7.56
C VAL A 136 -3.10 15.68 -8.73
N LYS A 137 -2.17 16.03 -9.64
CA LYS A 137 -2.46 16.81 -10.85
C LYS A 137 -3.38 16.11 -11.87
N HIS A 138 -3.61 14.83 -11.71
CA HIS A 138 -4.45 14.01 -12.59
C HIS A 138 -5.82 13.69 -11.97
N LEU A 139 -6.13 14.24 -10.79
CA LEU A 139 -7.41 14.01 -10.14
C LEU A 139 -8.53 14.75 -10.90
N MET A 140 -9.52 13.98 -11.32
CA MET A 140 -10.76 14.43 -11.97
C MET A 140 -11.93 13.67 -11.34
N LEU A 141 -12.13 13.87 -10.04
CA LEU A 141 -13.11 13.13 -9.26
C LEU A 141 -14.54 13.61 -9.54
N ALA A 142 -15.48 12.68 -9.50
CA ALA A 142 -16.90 12.95 -9.66
C ALA A 142 -17.45 13.91 -8.58
N PRO A 143 -18.45 14.73 -8.89
CA PRO A 143 -19.01 15.72 -7.96
C PRO A 143 -19.37 15.15 -6.58
N ARG A 144 -19.95 13.93 -6.53
CA ARG A 144 -20.30 13.27 -5.26
C ARG A 144 -19.12 13.06 -4.32
N VAL A 145 -17.94 12.75 -4.88
CA VAL A 145 -16.70 12.57 -4.09
C VAL A 145 -16.17 13.92 -3.64
N LEU A 146 -16.15 14.91 -4.54
CA LEU A 146 -15.71 16.28 -4.22
C LEU A 146 -16.56 16.90 -3.12
N ASP A 147 -17.87 16.71 -3.16
CA ASP A 147 -18.79 17.24 -2.15
C ASP A 147 -18.58 16.58 -0.78
N ALA A 148 -18.34 15.26 -0.76
CA ALA A 148 -17.99 14.55 0.47
C ALA A 148 -16.64 15.00 1.06
N VAL A 149 -15.63 15.25 0.21
CA VAL A 149 -14.34 15.78 0.65
C VAL A 149 -14.47 17.20 1.19
N ARG A 150 -15.20 18.08 0.51
CA ARG A 150 -15.47 19.45 0.98
C ARG A 150 -16.25 19.48 2.28
N GLY A 151 -17.18 18.53 2.46
CA GLY A 151 -17.97 18.36 3.69
C GLY A 151 -17.21 17.69 4.83
N GLY A 152 -15.95 17.26 4.64
CA GLY A 152 -15.17 16.58 5.67
C GLY A 152 -15.64 15.14 5.96
N HIS A 153 -16.41 14.52 5.06
CA HIS A 153 -16.93 13.17 5.22
C HIS A 153 -16.05 12.09 4.60
N PHE A 154 -15.09 12.49 3.76
CA PHE A 154 -14.13 11.63 3.09
C PHE A 154 -12.82 12.41 2.87
N ALA A 155 -11.69 11.71 2.77
CA ALA A 155 -10.40 12.36 2.55
C ALA A 155 -9.60 11.72 1.42
N VAL A 156 -8.79 12.52 0.73
CA VAL A 156 -7.76 12.04 -0.19
C VAL A 156 -6.42 12.57 0.30
N TYR A 157 -5.53 11.68 0.66
CA TYR A 157 -4.18 12.00 1.13
C TYR A 157 -3.17 11.75 0.02
N SER A 158 -2.16 12.59 -0.07
CA SER A 158 -1.06 12.40 -1.02
C SER A 158 0.24 12.13 -0.30
N VAL A 159 1.02 11.16 -0.80
CA VAL A 159 2.32 10.77 -0.25
C VAL A 159 3.37 10.74 -1.34
N ALA A 160 4.58 11.21 -1.03
CA ALA A 160 5.73 11.18 -1.93
C ALA A 160 6.72 10.08 -1.56
N HIS A 161 6.75 9.66 -0.31
CA HIS A 161 7.66 8.66 0.22
C HIS A 161 6.92 7.63 1.09
N ALA A 162 7.50 6.44 1.22
CA ALA A 162 6.97 5.38 2.07
C ALA A 162 6.79 5.84 3.53
N ASP A 163 7.67 6.69 4.03
CA ASP A 163 7.61 7.23 5.41
C ASP A 163 6.37 8.10 5.65
N ASP A 164 5.90 8.83 4.62
CA ASP A 164 4.65 9.60 4.70
C ASP A 164 3.46 8.66 4.91
N ALA A 165 3.46 7.52 4.21
CA ALA A 165 2.42 6.51 4.35
C ALA A 165 2.50 5.80 5.72
N VAL A 166 3.70 5.51 6.21
CA VAL A 166 3.90 4.96 7.57
C VAL A 166 3.28 5.89 8.60
N ARG A 167 3.55 7.19 8.53
CA ARG A 167 2.98 8.18 9.46
C ARG A 167 1.43 8.16 9.45
N LEU A 168 0.83 8.11 8.26
CA LEU A 168 -0.63 8.10 8.12
C LEU A 168 -1.29 6.83 8.63
N PHE A 169 -0.67 5.66 8.39
CA PHE A 169 -1.28 4.37 8.68
C PHE A 169 -1.01 3.86 10.10
N PHE A 170 0.12 4.24 10.70
CA PHE A 170 0.50 3.81 12.05
C PHE A 170 0.34 4.91 13.10
N ASP A 171 0.04 6.15 12.69
CA ASP A 171 0.04 7.34 13.57
C ASP A 171 1.37 7.47 14.35
N ARG A 172 2.48 7.19 13.66
CA ARG A 172 3.84 7.22 14.19
C ARG A 172 4.82 7.71 13.15
N GLU A 173 5.89 8.35 13.60
CA GLU A 173 7.02 8.68 12.72
C GLU A 173 7.71 7.39 12.26
N ALA A 174 8.11 7.35 10.98
CA ALA A 174 9.00 6.32 10.50
C ALA A 174 10.35 6.49 11.20
N GLY A 175 10.88 5.42 11.78
CA GLY A 175 12.18 5.45 12.43
C GLY A 175 13.32 5.78 11.45
N GLU A 176 14.38 6.38 11.97
CA GLU A 176 15.63 6.54 11.24
C GLU A 176 16.34 5.19 11.10
N ALA A 177 17.01 4.97 9.96
CA ALA A 177 17.74 3.73 9.66
C ALA A 177 19.21 3.80 10.17
#